data_f23ee9f5a172e9377854e0fbfb952ede
#
_entry.id   f23ee9f5a172e9377854e0fbfb952ede
#
_cell.length_a   1.000
_cell.length_b   1.000
_cell.length_c   1.000
_cell.angle_alpha   90.00
_cell.angle_beta   90.00
_cell.angle_gamma   90.00
#
_symmetry.space_group_name_H-M   'P 1'
#
loop_
_entity.id
_entity.type
_entity.pdbx_description
1 polymer ?
#
loop_
_entity_poly.entity_id
_entity_poly.type
_entity_poly.pdbx_seq_one_letter_code
_entity_poly.pdbx_strand_id
1 'polypeptide(L)'
;MPKRSWNLNTVYISERLQECLRPISRCALTTVVAPMGYGKTTAVNWYLLERAKLDEAAVVRISVYSDNLAIFWKSVQEAFSHAGLDFLRAYPCPDDAAGGSLLTDDLCHALAGKRPCYIFIDDFHLLTDNRVPAFLCTLTNRLPENVHLIVASRDRFLPAEEILRLGGRLYTVGAEQLRLNHTELSIYAHRCGTELSDAQIESLLYSSEGWFSAIYLNLRTLHERGELPSRSSDIYAMFSAAMIDPLPSKRREFLAVMGLADEFTVEMAETVTGSKNTAAILQTLTEQNAFVKRLPDGVTFRFHHMMKDCAERTFHTMEPRRQAVYHNRYGEWYKTHGQYLHALKFYCLAKNYDAALRVIQRDAGILLTSLGAQQVLDFIAHCPVETLKEHPLSLLVLMRSMFTWRQIPKMLELKELLLAAITEHPDWPESERGDLLGECDLIMSFLMYNDISAMSRLHRSASAQMSRPAISIQKSGGWTFGSPSVLMMFYRASGELQSELTEMDECMPHYYKITNGHGQGAETIMRAEADFMRACFADAQIMLERAYAQIDGNGQKNMALCCDFLAWRLSLCTSFTPRESFEQRREALLQQHNVAWLNILQSSCACLLYTSPSPRDQRG
;
A
#
# COMPACT_ATOMS: atom_id res chain seq x y z
N MET A 1 9.53 -47.72 -29.83
CA MET A 1 9.69 -47.22 -28.45
C MET A 1 8.63 -46.14 -28.22
N PRO A 2 7.86 -46.15 -27.12
CA PRO A 2 6.89 -45.11 -26.88
C PRO A 2 7.66 -43.79 -26.72
N LYS A 3 7.24 -42.71 -27.43
CA LYS A 3 7.74 -41.36 -27.25
C LYS A 3 7.51 -41.00 -25.79
N ARG A 4 8.61 -40.87 -25.01
CA ARG A 4 8.52 -40.33 -23.64
C ARG A 4 7.81 -38.96 -23.70
N SER A 5 6.71 -38.83 -23.01
CA SER A 5 5.97 -37.56 -22.94
C SER A 5 6.88 -36.51 -22.30
N TRP A 6 7.15 -35.46 -23.03
CA TRP A 6 7.93 -34.34 -22.54
C TRP A 6 7.19 -33.68 -21.34
N ASN A 7 7.81 -33.66 -20.16
CA ASN A 7 7.18 -33.12 -18.95
C ASN A 7 7.83 -31.80 -18.55
N LEU A 8 7.20 -30.71 -18.96
CA LEU A 8 7.62 -29.34 -18.69
C LEU A 8 7.49 -28.92 -17.21
N ASN A 9 6.74 -29.67 -16.43
CA ASN A 9 6.41 -29.31 -15.03
C ASN A 9 7.39 -29.91 -14.01
N THR A 10 8.50 -30.48 -14.46
CA THR A 10 9.49 -31.10 -13.57
C THR A 10 10.33 -30.03 -12.89
N VAL A 11 10.03 -29.74 -11.63
CA VAL A 11 10.92 -28.93 -10.78
C VAL A 11 12.18 -29.74 -10.48
N TYR A 12 13.34 -29.20 -10.86
CA TYR A 12 14.64 -29.80 -10.58
C TYR A 12 15.42 -28.91 -9.61
N ILE A 13 15.72 -29.43 -8.43
CA ILE A 13 16.60 -28.82 -7.44
C ILE A 13 17.74 -29.79 -7.19
N SER A 14 18.95 -29.39 -7.57
CA SER A 14 20.15 -30.22 -7.40
C SER A 14 20.53 -30.34 -5.92
N GLU A 15 21.28 -31.40 -5.57
CA GLU A 15 21.80 -31.58 -4.21
C GLU A 15 22.65 -30.39 -3.78
N ARG A 16 23.49 -29.87 -4.66
CA ARG A 16 24.30 -28.68 -4.43
C ARG A 16 23.41 -27.46 -4.07
N LEU A 17 22.32 -27.24 -4.80
CA LEU A 17 21.41 -26.13 -4.51
C LEU A 17 20.66 -26.35 -3.20
N GLN A 18 20.26 -27.60 -2.89
CA GLN A 18 19.65 -27.95 -1.60
C GLN A 18 20.60 -27.61 -0.44
N GLU A 19 21.88 -27.94 -0.57
CA GLU A 19 22.91 -27.58 0.42
C GLU A 19 23.07 -26.07 0.58
N CYS A 20 23.09 -25.33 -0.55
CA CYS A 20 23.15 -23.87 -0.55
C CYS A 20 21.95 -23.21 0.14
N LEU A 21 20.78 -23.86 0.19
CA LEU A 21 19.59 -23.31 0.83
C LEU A 21 19.51 -23.65 2.34
N ARG A 22 20.28 -24.61 2.85
CA ARG A 22 20.26 -25.00 4.27
C ARG A 22 20.50 -23.85 5.27
N PRO A 23 21.42 -22.89 5.00
CA PRO A 23 21.65 -21.78 5.93
C PRO A 23 20.46 -20.86 6.16
N ILE A 24 19.42 -20.89 5.31
CA ILE A 24 18.20 -20.08 5.46
C ILE A 24 17.59 -20.24 6.87
N SER A 25 17.55 -21.47 7.40
CA SER A 25 16.99 -21.74 8.74
C SER A 25 17.90 -21.33 9.91
N ARG A 26 19.05 -20.72 9.62
CA ARG A 26 20.00 -20.27 10.66
C ARG A 26 20.25 -18.77 10.63
N CYS A 27 19.74 -18.09 9.61
CA CYS A 27 19.94 -16.66 9.42
C CYS A 27 18.61 -15.91 9.59
N ALA A 28 18.69 -14.70 10.14
CA ALA A 28 17.51 -13.85 10.31
C ALA A 28 17.02 -13.30 8.94
N LEU A 29 17.98 -12.96 8.05
CA LEU A 29 17.67 -12.50 6.68
C LEU A 29 18.45 -13.32 5.66
N THR A 30 17.74 -13.81 4.66
CA THR A 30 18.38 -14.39 3.46
C THR A 30 17.97 -13.56 2.24
N THR A 31 18.96 -13.05 1.50
CA THR A 31 18.73 -12.40 0.21
C THR A 31 19.04 -13.36 -0.93
N VAL A 32 18.10 -13.52 -1.86
CA VAL A 32 18.27 -14.34 -3.08
C VAL A 32 18.32 -13.40 -4.27
N VAL A 33 19.54 -13.07 -4.71
CA VAL A 33 19.77 -12.03 -5.73
C VAL A 33 20.34 -12.62 -7.00
N ALA A 34 19.54 -12.62 -8.05
CA ALA A 34 19.95 -13.03 -9.38
C ALA A 34 19.04 -12.40 -10.43
N PRO A 35 19.50 -12.22 -11.68
CA PRO A 35 18.65 -11.76 -12.77
C PRO A 35 17.40 -12.63 -12.95
N MET A 36 16.50 -12.18 -13.81
CA MET A 36 15.28 -12.92 -14.13
C MET A 36 15.61 -14.31 -14.70
N GLY A 37 14.78 -15.30 -14.38
CA GLY A 37 14.88 -16.65 -14.98
C GLY A 37 15.94 -17.57 -14.35
N TYR A 38 16.59 -17.17 -13.27
CA TYR A 38 17.55 -18.03 -12.54
C TYR A 38 16.88 -19.02 -11.57
N GLY A 39 15.56 -19.07 -11.51
CA GLY A 39 14.84 -20.02 -10.66
C GLY A 39 14.76 -19.63 -9.16
N LYS A 40 15.00 -18.36 -8.79
CA LYS A 40 14.92 -17.85 -7.40
C LYS A 40 13.66 -18.32 -6.69
N THR A 41 12.50 -17.94 -7.23
CA THR A 41 11.18 -18.27 -6.70
C THR A 41 10.98 -19.78 -6.58
N THR A 42 11.42 -20.56 -7.57
CA THR A 42 11.30 -22.02 -7.57
C THR A 42 12.15 -22.65 -6.48
N ALA A 43 13.40 -22.21 -6.34
CA ALA A 43 14.32 -22.71 -5.31
C ALA A 43 13.81 -22.41 -3.89
N VAL A 44 13.38 -21.18 -3.63
CA VAL A 44 12.85 -20.79 -2.32
C VAL A 44 11.54 -21.50 -2.01
N ASN A 45 10.60 -21.58 -2.96
CA ASN A 45 9.34 -22.29 -2.74
C ASN A 45 9.55 -23.80 -2.47
N TRP A 46 10.49 -24.44 -3.17
CA TRP A 46 10.85 -25.82 -2.88
C TRP A 46 11.37 -25.95 -1.43
N TYR A 47 12.29 -25.08 -1.02
CA TYR A 47 12.83 -25.08 0.34
C TYR A 47 11.73 -24.89 1.39
N LEU A 48 10.83 -23.93 1.18
CA LEU A 48 9.72 -23.66 2.11
C LEU A 48 8.73 -24.82 2.21
N LEU A 49 8.46 -25.52 1.10
CA LEU A 49 7.60 -26.71 1.10
C LEU A 49 8.23 -27.86 1.90
N GLU A 50 9.53 -28.06 1.78
CA GLU A 50 10.23 -29.08 2.57
C GLU A 50 10.24 -28.72 4.07
N ARG A 51 10.48 -27.44 4.43
CA ARG A 51 10.45 -26.98 5.82
C ARG A 51 9.06 -27.03 6.44
N ALA A 52 8.03 -26.66 5.69
CA ALA A 52 6.65 -26.77 6.16
C ALA A 52 6.28 -28.22 6.52
N LYS A 53 6.84 -29.22 5.79
CA LYS A 53 6.62 -30.64 6.08
C LYS A 53 7.45 -31.16 7.27
N LEU A 54 8.72 -30.74 7.37
CA LEU A 54 9.67 -31.27 8.36
C LEU A 54 9.49 -30.65 9.74
N ASP A 55 9.26 -29.33 9.80
CA ASP A 55 9.33 -28.54 11.03
C ASP A 55 7.95 -28.01 11.45
N GLU A 56 6.86 -28.37 10.73
CA GLU A 56 5.52 -27.77 10.89
C GLU A 56 5.56 -26.24 10.85
N ALA A 57 6.48 -25.68 10.09
CA ALA A 57 6.76 -24.26 10.05
C ALA A 57 5.59 -23.44 9.51
N ALA A 58 5.38 -22.26 10.07
CA ALA A 58 4.50 -21.27 9.47
C ALA A 58 5.20 -20.63 8.26
N VAL A 59 4.49 -20.48 7.14
CA VAL A 59 5.05 -19.91 5.92
C VAL A 59 4.15 -18.79 5.43
N VAL A 60 4.69 -17.56 5.45
CA VAL A 60 4.05 -16.37 4.89
C VAL A 60 4.69 -16.08 3.53
N ARG A 61 3.90 -16.02 2.46
CA ARG A 61 4.38 -15.71 1.11
C ARG A 61 3.79 -14.40 0.63
N ILE A 62 4.67 -13.44 0.36
CA ILE A 62 4.34 -12.10 -0.10
C ILE A 62 4.91 -11.95 -1.51
N SER A 63 4.06 -11.68 -2.49
CA SER A 63 4.51 -11.33 -3.84
C SER A 63 4.39 -9.82 -4.03
N VAL A 64 5.50 -9.19 -4.42
CA VAL A 64 5.47 -7.79 -4.85
C VAL A 64 5.04 -7.75 -6.30
N TYR A 65 4.02 -6.95 -6.62
CA TYR A 65 3.52 -6.81 -7.98
C TYR A 65 3.22 -5.35 -8.35
N SER A 66 3.48 -4.43 -7.44
CA SER A 66 3.32 -2.99 -7.64
C SER A 66 4.44 -2.24 -6.92
N ASP A 67 4.83 -1.11 -7.47
CA ASP A 67 5.73 -0.13 -6.84
C ASP A 67 5.04 0.71 -5.76
N ASN A 68 3.71 0.63 -5.67
CA ASN A 68 2.92 1.36 -4.69
C ASN A 68 2.95 0.68 -3.31
N LEU A 69 3.43 1.42 -2.30
CA LEU A 69 3.60 0.91 -0.95
C LEU A 69 2.28 0.47 -0.29
N ALA A 70 1.16 1.14 -0.57
CA ALA A 70 -0.14 0.77 0.00
C ALA A 70 -0.66 -0.55 -0.58
N ILE A 71 -0.43 -0.80 -1.87
CA ILE A 71 -0.76 -2.08 -2.52
C ILE A 71 0.12 -3.19 -1.95
N PHE A 72 1.42 -2.94 -1.80
CA PHE A 72 2.33 -3.88 -1.17
C PHE A 72 1.92 -4.20 0.26
N TRP A 73 1.56 -3.18 1.06
CA TRP A 73 1.11 -3.38 2.43
C TRP A 73 -0.14 -4.25 2.51
N LYS A 74 -1.10 -4.04 1.62
CA LYS A 74 -2.29 -4.90 1.51
C LYS A 74 -1.91 -6.35 1.23
N SER A 75 -0.96 -6.59 0.33
CA SER A 75 -0.45 -7.95 0.05
C SER A 75 0.22 -8.58 1.28
N VAL A 76 0.94 -7.78 2.08
CA VAL A 76 1.50 -8.24 3.37
C VAL A 76 0.38 -8.70 4.30
N GLN A 77 -0.64 -7.86 4.51
CA GLN A 77 -1.77 -8.18 5.38
C GLN A 77 -2.49 -9.45 4.96
N GLU A 78 -2.78 -9.60 3.67
CA GLU A 78 -3.43 -10.78 3.11
C GLU A 78 -2.57 -12.05 3.26
N ALA A 79 -1.25 -11.95 3.00
CA ALA A 79 -0.33 -13.07 3.15
C ALA A 79 -0.22 -13.56 4.60
N PHE A 80 -0.18 -12.65 5.57
CA PHE A 80 -0.19 -12.99 6.98
C PHE A 80 -1.52 -13.64 7.40
N SER A 81 -2.65 -13.10 6.95
CA SER A 81 -3.98 -13.67 7.22
C SER A 81 -4.13 -15.08 6.64
N HIS A 82 -3.67 -15.33 5.41
CA HIS A 82 -3.65 -16.67 4.80
C HIS A 82 -2.77 -17.66 5.57
N ALA A 83 -1.75 -17.20 6.26
CA ALA A 83 -0.92 -18.03 7.13
C ALA A 83 -1.53 -18.23 8.54
N GLY A 84 -2.75 -17.74 8.78
CA GLY A 84 -3.42 -17.79 10.08
C GLY A 84 -2.90 -16.78 11.12
N LEU A 85 -2.27 -15.71 10.66
CA LEU A 85 -1.67 -14.65 11.49
C LEU A 85 -2.42 -13.33 11.26
N ASP A 86 -3.61 -13.20 11.84
CA ASP A 86 -4.55 -12.09 11.56
C ASP A 86 -4.23 -10.75 12.23
N PHE A 87 -3.19 -10.66 13.05
CA PHE A 87 -2.86 -9.45 13.83
C PHE A 87 -2.54 -8.22 12.97
N LEU A 88 -2.10 -8.40 11.71
CA LEU A 88 -1.86 -7.29 10.78
C LEU A 88 -3.11 -6.82 10.04
N ARG A 89 -4.24 -7.51 10.14
CA ARG A 89 -5.42 -7.30 9.28
C ARG A 89 -5.94 -5.85 9.27
N ALA A 90 -5.92 -5.19 10.42
CA ALA A 90 -6.34 -3.79 10.57
C ALA A 90 -5.16 -2.83 10.84
N TYR A 91 -3.91 -3.31 10.71
CA TYR A 91 -2.73 -2.51 10.99
C TYR A 91 -2.50 -1.49 9.87
N PRO A 92 -2.36 -0.19 10.16
CA PRO A 92 -2.10 0.81 9.13
C PRO A 92 -0.71 0.60 8.50
N CYS A 93 -0.54 0.99 7.24
CA CYS A 93 0.78 1.02 6.62
C CYS A 93 1.65 2.05 7.34
N PRO A 94 2.83 1.67 7.86
CA PRO A 94 3.72 2.64 8.49
C PRO A 94 4.19 3.67 7.46
N ASP A 95 4.04 4.94 7.79
CA ASP A 95 4.43 6.07 6.95
C ASP A 95 5.70 6.79 7.44
N ASP A 96 6.12 6.52 8.69
CA ASP A 96 7.32 7.06 9.30
C ASP A 96 8.16 6.01 10.05
N ALA A 97 9.33 6.43 10.53
CA ALA A 97 10.26 5.56 11.27
C ALA A 97 9.70 5.08 12.62
N ALA A 98 8.84 5.87 13.26
CA ALA A 98 8.24 5.51 14.54
C ALA A 98 7.20 4.41 14.36
N GLY A 99 6.33 4.56 13.36
CA GLY A 99 5.38 3.53 12.95
C GLY A 99 6.07 2.22 12.54
N GLY A 100 7.19 2.33 11.81
CA GLY A 100 8.02 1.19 11.47
C GLY A 100 8.62 0.49 12.69
N SER A 101 9.03 1.24 13.72
CA SER A 101 9.56 0.65 14.96
C SER A 101 8.49 -0.09 15.74
N LEU A 102 7.29 0.49 15.88
CA LEU A 102 6.15 -0.18 16.54
C LEU A 102 5.74 -1.45 15.80
N LEU A 103 5.62 -1.39 14.48
CA LEU A 103 5.34 -2.57 13.67
C LEU A 103 6.38 -3.66 13.89
N THR A 104 7.67 -3.29 13.99
CA THR A 104 8.74 -4.23 14.28
C THR A 104 8.55 -4.91 15.63
N ASP A 105 8.24 -4.15 16.68
CA ASP A 105 8.04 -4.68 18.03
C ASP A 105 6.82 -5.61 18.10
N ASP A 106 5.71 -5.22 17.48
CA ASP A 106 4.48 -6.01 17.41
C ASP A 106 4.69 -7.31 16.59
N LEU A 107 5.37 -7.22 15.45
CA LEU A 107 5.75 -8.39 14.64
C LEU A 107 6.62 -9.36 15.44
N CYS A 108 7.66 -8.85 16.10
CA CYS A 108 8.55 -9.68 16.89
C CYS A 108 7.82 -10.35 18.06
N HIS A 109 6.92 -9.63 18.71
CA HIS A 109 6.10 -10.18 19.81
C HIS A 109 5.12 -11.25 19.32
N ALA A 110 4.38 -10.96 18.24
CA ALA A 110 3.39 -11.88 17.69
C ALA A 110 3.99 -13.16 17.09
N LEU A 111 5.22 -13.07 16.56
CA LEU A 111 5.92 -14.20 15.94
C LEU A 111 6.87 -14.93 16.89
N ALA A 112 7.13 -14.41 18.10
CA ALA A 112 7.95 -15.07 19.08
C ALA A 112 7.31 -16.39 19.52
N GLY A 113 8.06 -17.51 19.43
CA GLY A 113 7.53 -18.81 19.79
C GLY A 113 8.52 -19.94 19.51
N LYS A 114 8.06 -21.18 19.69
CA LYS A 114 8.87 -22.38 19.41
C LYS A 114 8.74 -22.86 17.95
N ARG A 115 7.68 -22.44 17.26
CA ARG A 115 7.41 -22.86 15.88
C ARG A 115 8.21 -21.99 14.92
N PRO A 116 9.00 -22.57 13.99
CA PRO A 116 9.67 -21.77 12.96
C PRO A 116 8.68 -21.02 12.08
N CYS A 117 9.03 -19.78 11.74
CA CYS A 117 8.24 -18.95 10.84
C CYS A 117 9.11 -18.42 9.70
N TYR A 118 8.73 -18.71 8.47
CA TYR A 118 9.41 -18.22 7.27
C TYR A 118 8.55 -17.17 6.58
N ILE A 119 9.10 -15.97 6.39
CA ILE A 119 8.46 -14.87 5.66
C ILE A 119 9.21 -14.72 4.34
N PHE A 120 8.55 -15.00 3.23
CA PHE A 120 9.13 -14.90 1.90
C PHE A 120 8.54 -13.74 1.12
N ILE A 121 9.39 -12.77 0.74
CA ILE A 121 9.04 -11.64 -0.13
C ILE A 121 9.67 -11.90 -1.50
N ASP A 122 8.82 -12.10 -2.50
CA ASP A 122 9.25 -12.35 -3.89
C ASP A 122 9.10 -11.09 -4.75
N ASP A 123 9.93 -10.99 -5.80
CA ASP A 123 9.98 -9.87 -6.74
C ASP A 123 10.21 -8.48 -6.10
N PHE A 124 11.00 -8.44 -5.03
CA PHE A 124 11.26 -7.23 -4.23
C PHE A 124 11.80 -6.04 -5.04
N HIS A 125 12.46 -6.27 -6.17
CA HIS A 125 12.98 -5.24 -7.07
C HIS A 125 11.90 -4.32 -7.67
N LEU A 126 10.63 -4.69 -7.60
CA LEU A 126 9.51 -3.85 -8.03
C LEU A 126 9.20 -2.72 -7.05
N LEU A 127 9.63 -2.83 -5.78
CA LEU A 127 9.50 -1.76 -4.81
C LEU A 127 10.63 -0.75 -4.96
N THR A 128 10.29 0.47 -5.29
CA THR A 128 11.26 1.58 -5.48
C THR A 128 11.40 2.45 -4.24
N ASP A 129 10.55 2.28 -3.22
CA ASP A 129 10.58 3.06 -1.99
C ASP A 129 11.75 2.64 -1.08
N ASN A 130 12.73 3.53 -0.94
CA ASN A 130 13.95 3.28 -0.14
C ASN A 130 13.70 3.08 1.37
N ARG A 131 12.50 3.41 1.88
CA ARG A 131 12.13 3.17 3.28
C ARG A 131 11.98 1.69 3.57
N VAL A 132 11.54 0.90 2.60
CA VAL A 132 11.31 -0.55 2.79
C VAL A 132 12.60 -1.32 3.05
N PRO A 133 13.69 -1.18 2.27
CA PRO A 133 14.97 -1.80 2.61
C PRO A 133 15.49 -1.42 4.00
N ALA A 134 15.39 -0.15 4.39
CA ALA A 134 15.79 0.33 5.71
C ALA A 134 14.95 -0.32 6.83
N PHE A 135 13.63 -0.43 6.62
CA PHE A 135 12.74 -1.13 7.53
C PHE A 135 13.12 -2.63 7.67
N LEU A 136 13.39 -3.32 6.56
CA LEU A 136 13.80 -4.73 6.59
C LEU A 136 15.10 -4.94 7.38
N CYS A 137 16.06 -4.02 7.30
CA CYS A 137 17.28 -4.06 8.10
C CYS A 137 16.98 -3.90 9.60
N THR A 138 16.12 -2.94 9.95
CA THR A 138 15.68 -2.72 11.34
C THR A 138 14.95 -3.93 11.89
N LEU A 139 14.01 -4.47 11.13
CA LEU A 139 13.27 -5.69 11.49
C LEU A 139 14.22 -6.87 11.69
N THR A 140 15.13 -7.12 10.75
CA THR A 140 16.10 -8.22 10.81
C THR A 140 16.93 -8.22 12.10
N ASN A 141 17.32 -7.04 12.57
CA ASN A 141 18.10 -6.91 13.81
C ASN A 141 17.33 -7.29 15.08
N ARG A 142 15.99 -7.28 15.02
CA ARG A 142 15.10 -7.56 16.16
C ARG A 142 14.35 -8.88 16.05
N LEU A 143 14.38 -9.54 14.88
CA LEU A 143 13.65 -10.80 14.67
C LEU A 143 14.04 -11.85 15.72
N PRO A 144 13.04 -12.57 16.29
CA PRO A 144 13.27 -13.76 17.12
C PRO A 144 14.02 -14.84 16.35
N GLU A 145 14.73 -15.72 17.07
CA GLU A 145 15.56 -16.79 16.47
C GLU A 145 14.76 -17.78 15.61
N ASN A 146 13.46 -17.94 15.90
CA ASN A 146 12.56 -18.81 15.16
C ASN A 146 11.98 -18.16 13.88
N VAL A 147 12.30 -16.90 13.58
CA VAL A 147 11.74 -16.16 12.43
C VAL A 147 12.83 -15.89 11.39
N HIS A 148 12.56 -16.31 10.16
CA HIS A 148 13.49 -16.21 9.04
C HIS A 148 12.84 -15.43 7.89
N LEU A 149 13.44 -14.29 7.54
CA LEU A 149 13.02 -13.47 6.42
C LEU A 149 13.82 -13.85 5.17
N ILE A 150 13.12 -14.10 4.07
CA ILE A 150 13.73 -14.43 2.76
C ILE A 150 13.25 -13.39 1.76
N VAL A 151 14.17 -12.74 1.07
CA VAL A 151 13.83 -11.70 0.08
C VAL A 151 14.48 -12.04 -1.26
N ALA A 152 13.66 -12.28 -2.29
CA ALA A 152 14.12 -12.49 -3.64
C ALA A 152 14.04 -11.19 -4.47
N SER A 153 15.14 -10.84 -5.12
CA SER A 153 15.27 -9.64 -5.93
C SER A 153 16.06 -9.90 -7.22
N ARG A 154 15.92 -9.04 -8.23
CA ARG A 154 16.79 -9.06 -9.42
C ARG A 154 18.12 -8.39 -9.11
N ASP A 155 18.09 -7.31 -8.36
CA ASP A 155 19.22 -6.46 -8.04
C ASP A 155 19.51 -6.45 -6.54
N ARG A 156 20.72 -6.05 -6.18
CA ARG A 156 21.08 -5.80 -4.79
C ARG A 156 20.33 -4.57 -4.28
N PHE A 157 19.65 -4.72 -3.16
CA PHE A 157 18.82 -3.66 -2.57
C PHE A 157 19.28 -3.21 -1.18
N LEU A 158 20.17 -3.97 -0.54
CA LEU A 158 20.74 -3.60 0.75
C LEU A 158 21.94 -2.66 0.56
N PRO A 159 22.00 -1.53 1.29
CA PRO A 159 23.19 -0.68 1.35
C PRO A 159 24.40 -1.45 1.88
N ALA A 160 25.60 -1.13 1.39
CA ALA A 160 26.82 -1.81 1.80
C ALA A 160 27.10 -1.72 3.31
N GLU A 161 26.75 -0.59 3.91
CA GLU A 161 26.88 -0.37 5.37
C GLU A 161 25.98 -1.31 6.17
N GLU A 162 24.75 -1.52 5.70
CA GLU A 162 23.80 -2.43 6.37
C GLU A 162 24.21 -3.91 6.21
N ILE A 163 24.81 -4.28 5.09
CA ILE A 163 25.37 -5.63 4.91
C ILE A 163 26.44 -5.91 5.97
N LEU A 164 27.34 -4.96 6.21
CA LEU A 164 28.37 -5.07 7.25
C LEU A 164 27.75 -5.13 8.65
N ARG A 165 26.71 -4.32 8.90
CA ARG A 165 26.03 -4.25 10.20
C ARG A 165 25.26 -5.52 10.54
N LEU A 166 24.63 -6.16 9.57
CA LEU A 166 23.90 -7.41 9.75
C LEU A 166 24.84 -8.60 9.99
N GLY A 167 26.03 -8.57 9.41
CA GLY A 167 27.08 -9.58 9.64
C GLY A 167 26.57 -11.01 9.47
N GLY A 168 26.78 -11.87 10.47
CA GLY A 168 26.35 -13.27 10.44
C GLY A 168 24.83 -13.52 10.46
N ARG A 169 24.01 -12.50 10.64
CA ARG A 169 22.54 -12.58 10.54
C ARG A 169 22.04 -12.57 9.10
N LEU A 170 22.89 -12.15 8.14
CA LEU A 170 22.59 -12.10 6.71
C LEU A 170 23.24 -13.28 5.99
N TYR A 171 22.44 -13.96 5.17
CA TYR A 171 22.92 -14.92 4.18
C TYR A 171 22.53 -14.47 2.78
N THR A 172 23.43 -14.67 1.80
CA THR A 172 23.15 -14.25 0.41
C THR A 172 23.32 -15.44 -0.54
N VAL A 173 22.30 -15.71 -1.33
CA VAL A 173 22.33 -16.64 -2.45
C VAL A 173 22.36 -15.81 -3.73
N GLY A 174 23.43 -15.93 -4.51
CA GLY A 174 23.62 -15.20 -5.75
C GLY A 174 23.34 -16.04 -7.01
N ALA A 175 23.55 -15.42 -8.16
CA ALA A 175 23.37 -16.07 -9.47
C ALA A 175 24.27 -17.32 -9.62
N GLU A 176 25.49 -17.28 -9.11
CA GLU A 176 26.44 -18.39 -9.19
C GLU A 176 25.94 -19.68 -8.53
N GLN A 177 25.23 -19.55 -7.39
CA GLN A 177 24.65 -20.69 -6.69
C GLN A 177 23.43 -21.26 -7.43
N LEU A 178 22.72 -20.41 -8.18
CA LEU A 178 21.51 -20.79 -8.90
C LEU A 178 21.77 -21.33 -10.31
N ARG A 179 22.98 -21.11 -10.89
CA ARG A 179 23.34 -21.63 -12.20
C ARG A 179 23.43 -23.15 -12.19
N LEU A 180 23.02 -23.78 -13.30
CA LEU A 180 23.26 -25.19 -13.52
C LEU A 180 24.69 -25.40 -13.98
N ASN A 181 25.34 -26.42 -13.44
CA ASN A 181 26.62 -26.92 -13.94
C ASN A 181 26.41 -28.04 -14.98
N HIS A 182 27.52 -28.59 -15.53
CA HIS A 182 27.48 -29.60 -16.56
C HIS A 182 26.68 -30.86 -16.15
N THR A 183 26.96 -31.40 -14.98
CA THR A 183 26.28 -32.59 -14.44
C THR A 183 24.79 -32.33 -14.18
N GLU A 184 24.48 -31.17 -13.59
CA GLU A 184 23.10 -30.76 -13.29
C GLU A 184 22.28 -30.55 -14.56
N LEU A 185 22.89 -29.96 -15.62
CA LEU A 185 22.24 -29.79 -16.92
C LEU A 185 21.95 -31.13 -17.58
N SER A 186 22.91 -32.08 -17.57
CA SER A 186 22.72 -33.42 -18.10
C SER A 186 21.54 -34.14 -17.41
N ILE A 187 21.49 -34.10 -16.07
CA ILE A 187 20.40 -34.71 -15.30
C ILE A 187 19.07 -34.03 -15.62
N TYR A 188 19.06 -32.69 -15.70
CA TYR A 188 17.85 -31.95 -16.01
C TYR A 188 17.31 -32.23 -17.41
N ALA A 189 18.18 -32.24 -18.43
CA ALA A 189 17.83 -32.60 -19.82
C ALA A 189 17.23 -34.01 -19.91
N HIS A 190 17.86 -34.98 -19.25
CA HIS A 190 17.35 -36.35 -19.17
C HIS A 190 15.96 -36.43 -18.52
N ARG A 191 15.72 -35.68 -17.43
CA ARG A 191 14.39 -35.59 -16.78
C ARG A 191 13.36 -34.97 -17.71
N CYS A 192 13.74 -34.02 -18.56
CA CYS A 192 12.87 -33.42 -19.56
C CYS A 192 12.61 -34.36 -20.76
N GLY A 193 13.24 -35.53 -20.79
CA GLY A 193 13.08 -36.50 -21.87
C GLY A 193 14.00 -36.28 -23.08
N THR A 194 15.05 -35.46 -22.91
CA THR A 194 16.03 -35.13 -23.96
C THR A 194 17.40 -35.69 -23.57
N GLU A 195 18.01 -36.49 -24.43
CA GLU A 195 19.41 -36.93 -24.29
C GLU A 195 20.30 -35.96 -25.05
N LEU A 196 21.28 -35.38 -24.37
CA LEU A 196 22.27 -34.48 -24.96
C LEU A 196 23.64 -35.13 -24.95
N SER A 197 24.42 -34.93 -26.01
CA SER A 197 25.84 -35.23 -26.04
C SER A 197 26.62 -34.20 -25.19
N ASP A 198 27.83 -34.57 -24.74
CA ASP A 198 28.69 -33.65 -23.98
C ASP A 198 28.95 -32.34 -24.72
N ALA A 199 29.18 -32.42 -26.07
CA ALA A 199 29.35 -31.23 -26.90
C ALA A 199 28.10 -30.33 -26.93
N GLN A 200 26.89 -30.89 -26.88
CA GLN A 200 25.63 -30.13 -26.81
C GLN A 200 25.45 -29.51 -25.43
N ILE A 201 25.82 -30.21 -24.35
CA ILE A 201 25.79 -29.69 -22.99
C ILE A 201 26.74 -28.50 -22.85
N GLU A 202 28.00 -28.64 -23.33
CA GLU A 202 28.98 -27.54 -23.32
C GLU A 202 28.50 -26.32 -24.12
N SER A 203 27.94 -26.56 -25.31
CA SER A 203 27.38 -25.51 -26.16
C SER A 203 26.21 -24.79 -25.48
N LEU A 204 25.32 -25.54 -24.83
CA LEU A 204 24.20 -24.96 -24.05
C LEU A 204 24.67 -24.17 -22.85
N LEU A 205 25.62 -24.69 -22.08
CA LEU A 205 26.20 -23.97 -20.94
C LEU A 205 26.90 -22.68 -21.37
N TYR A 206 27.67 -22.76 -22.47
CA TYR A 206 28.34 -21.58 -23.01
C TYR A 206 27.35 -20.51 -23.49
N SER A 207 26.28 -20.91 -24.17
CA SER A 207 25.28 -19.98 -24.72
C SER A 207 24.32 -19.43 -23.68
N SER A 208 24.00 -20.21 -22.64
CA SER A 208 23.07 -19.85 -21.57
C SER A 208 23.76 -19.39 -20.30
N GLU A 209 25.09 -19.53 -20.20
CA GLU A 209 25.85 -19.28 -18.96
C GLU A 209 25.30 -20.02 -17.72
N GLY A 210 24.70 -21.20 -17.95
CA GLY A 210 24.03 -21.97 -16.89
C GLY A 210 22.69 -21.40 -16.42
N TRP A 211 22.15 -20.45 -17.13
CA TRP A 211 20.89 -19.79 -16.83
C TRP A 211 19.69 -20.70 -17.09
N PHE A 212 18.97 -21.05 -16.04
CA PHE A 212 17.91 -22.06 -16.08
C PHE A 212 16.83 -21.80 -17.13
N SER A 213 16.32 -20.58 -17.24
CA SER A 213 15.26 -20.27 -18.22
C SER A 213 15.75 -20.34 -19.67
N ALA A 214 16.99 -19.92 -19.94
CA ALA A 214 17.57 -20.04 -21.26
C ALA A 214 17.78 -21.53 -21.64
N ILE A 215 18.29 -22.33 -20.71
CA ILE A 215 18.41 -23.78 -20.88
C ILE A 215 17.07 -24.41 -21.18
N TYR A 216 16.05 -24.09 -20.37
CA TYR A 216 14.69 -24.59 -20.56
C TYR A 216 14.13 -24.25 -21.96
N LEU A 217 14.26 -23.01 -22.40
CA LEU A 217 13.77 -22.54 -23.70
C LEU A 217 14.54 -23.22 -24.87
N ASN A 218 15.85 -23.38 -24.72
CA ASN A 218 16.67 -24.08 -25.72
C ASN A 218 16.30 -25.57 -25.81
N LEU A 219 16.11 -26.26 -24.69
CA LEU A 219 15.67 -27.66 -24.67
C LEU A 219 14.29 -27.81 -25.29
N ARG A 220 13.38 -26.89 -25.05
CA ARG A 220 12.06 -26.88 -25.68
C ARG A 220 12.16 -26.69 -27.18
N THR A 221 12.96 -25.74 -27.66
CA THR A 221 13.16 -25.50 -29.08
C THR A 221 13.80 -26.69 -29.76
N LEU A 222 14.78 -27.34 -29.12
CA LEU A 222 15.38 -28.56 -29.59
C LEU A 222 14.34 -29.69 -29.75
N HIS A 223 13.44 -29.83 -28.76
CA HIS A 223 12.38 -30.84 -28.83
C HIS A 223 11.35 -30.55 -29.94
N GLU A 224 10.97 -29.30 -30.14
CA GLU A 224 9.96 -28.88 -31.12
C GLU A 224 10.51 -28.82 -32.55
N ARG A 225 11.76 -28.40 -32.75
CA ARG A 225 12.36 -28.10 -34.05
C ARG A 225 13.52 -29.04 -34.44
N GLY A 226 14.04 -29.84 -33.52
CA GLY A 226 15.16 -30.75 -33.74
C GLY A 226 16.53 -30.10 -33.75
N GLU A 227 16.62 -28.78 -33.59
CA GLU A 227 17.87 -28.01 -33.61
C GLU A 227 17.94 -27.03 -32.45
N LEU A 228 19.16 -26.80 -31.93
CA LEU A 228 19.41 -25.75 -30.94
C LEU A 228 19.41 -24.39 -31.65
N PRO A 229 18.73 -23.36 -31.08
CA PRO A 229 18.70 -22.05 -31.69
C PRO A 229 20.10 -21.41 -31.71
N SER A 230 20.37 -20.63 -32.78
CA SER A 230 21.56 -19.81 -32.87
C SER A 230 21.52 -18.72 -31.76
N ARG A 231 22.71 -18.28 -31.29
CA ARG A 231 22.89 -17.31 -30.20
C ARG A 231 21.94 -16.11 -30.30
N SER A 232 21.09 -15.91 -29.28
CA SER A 232 20.41 -14.67 -29.03
C SER A 232 20.81 -14.19 -27.63
N SER A 233 21.28 -12.95 -27.53
CA SER A 233 21.65 -12.32 -26.25
C SER A 233 20.44 -11.79 -25.45
N ASP A 234 19.25 -11.74 -26.08
CA ASP A 234 18.02 -11.23 -25.45
C ASP A 234 17.05 -12.36 -25.11
N ILE A 235 16.94 -12.66 -23.83
CA ILE A 235 16.02 -13.69 -23.33
C ILE A 235 14.56 -13.40 -23.65
N TYR A 236 14.17 -12.13 -23.67
CA TYR A 236 12.79 -11.75 -23.99
C TYR A 236 12.48 -12.07 -25.46
N ALA A 237 13.44 -11.82 -26.35
CA ALA A 237 13.32 -12.20 -27.76
C ALA A 237 13.24 -13.73 -27.92
N MET A 238 14.09 -14.47 -27.19
CA MET A 238 14.06 -15.95 -27.22
C MET A 238 12.73 -16.47 -26.65
N PHE A 239 12.26 -15.90 -25.53
CA PHE A 239 11.00 -16.31 -24.92
C PHE A 239 9.81 -15.98 -25.84
N SER A 240 9.77 -14.80 -26.42
CA SER A 240 8.70 -14.39 -27.35
C SER A 240 8.69 -15.30 -28.58
N ALA A 241 9.86 -15.56 -29.18
CA ALA A 241 9.99 -16.45 -30.35
C ALA A 241 9.56 -17.90 -30.08
N ALA A 242 9.79 -18.40 -28.84
CA ALA A 242 9.44 -19.77 -28.48
C ALA A 242 7.98 -19.88 -27.95
N MET A 243 7.47 -18.87 -27.27
CA MET A 243 6.24 -18.99 -26.48
C MET A 243 5.07 -18.14 -27.00
N ILE A 244 5.34 -16.99 -27.61
CA ILE A 244 4.31 -16.02 -28.01
C ILE A 244 4.12 -15.98 -29.52
N ASP A 245 5.21 -15.86 -30.29
CA ASP A 245 5.13 -15.67 -31.73
C ASP A 245 4.48 -16.85 -32.49
N PRO A 246 4.65 -18.13 -32.09
CA PRO A 246 3.98 -19.24 -32.73
C PRO A 246 2.47 -19.28 -32.53
N LEU A 247 1.95 -18.50 -31.57
CA LEU A 247 0.52 -18.50 -31.24
C LEU A 247 -0.31 -17.77 -32.32
N PRO A 248 -1.57 -18.19 -32.56
CA PRO A 248 -2.51 -17.42 -33.38
C PRO A 248 -2.70 -16.00 -32.88
N SER A 249 -2.93 -15.04 -33.77
CA SER A 249 -3.05 -13.61 -33.42
C SER A 249 -4.00 -13.32 -32.27
N LYS A 250 -5.16 -13.98 -32.22
CA LYS A 250 -6.12 -13.85 -31.12
C LYS A 250 -5.58 -14.29 -29.77
N ARG A 251 -4.77 -15.35 -29.71
CA ARG A 251 -4.15 -15.82 -28.46
C ARG A 251 -3.00 -14.90 -28.04
N ARG A 252 -2.21 -14.42 -28.99
CA ARG A 252 -1.15 -13.43 -28.71
C ARG A 252 -1.76 -12.14 -28.12
N GLU A 253 -2.84 -11.65 -28.71
CA GLU A 253 -3.56 -10.49 -28.21
C GLU A 253 -4.13 -10.75 -26.79
N PHE A 254 -4.72 -11.91 -26.57
CA PHE A 254 -5.21 -12.31 -25.26
C PHE A 254 -4.08 -12.29 -24.21
N LEU A 255 -2.92 -12.90 -24.52
CA LEU A 255 -1.78 -12.87 -23.60
C LEU A 255 -1.27 -11.46 -23.37
N ALA A 256 -1.13 -10.65 -24.43
CA ALA A 256 -0.68 -9.27 -24.33
C ALA A 256 -1.58 -8.44 -23.42
N VAL A 257 -2.89 -8.56 -23.60
CA VAL A 257 -3.89 -7.84 -22.79
C VAL A 257 -3.89 -8.34 -21.35
N MET A 258 -3.92 -9.65 -21.11
CA MET A 258 -4.00 -10.20 -19.75
C MET A 258 -2.67 -10.11 -18.98
N GLY A 259 -1.56 -9.85 -19.65
CA GLY A 259 -0.27 -9.55 -19.02
C GLY A 259 -0.27 -8.29 -18.18
N LEU A 260 -1.20 -7.36 -18.40
CA LEU A 260 -1.34 -6.14 -17.60
C LEU A 260 -1.91 -6.40 -16.20
N ALA A 261 -2.59 -7.52 -15.99
CA ALA A 261 -3.11 -7.92 -14.70
C ALA A 261 -2.09 -8.78 -13.94
N ASP A 262 -2.05 -8.62 -12.62
CA ASP A 262 -1.22 -9.47 -11.75
C ASP A 262 -1.86 -10.83 -11.55
N GLU A 263 -3.16 -10.79 -11.30
CA GLU A 263 -4.04 -11.94 -11.20
C GLU A 263 -5.37 -11.63 -11.89
N PHE A 264 -5.99 -12.65 -12.43
CA PHE A 264 -7.27 -12.47 -13.11
C PHE A 264 -8.13 -13.73 -13.09
N THR A 265 -9.43 -13.53 -13.16
CA THR A 265 -10.43 -14.60 -13.32
C THR A 265 -10.86 -14.71 -14.78
N VAL A 266 -11.58 -15.80 -15.11
CA VAL A 266 -12.20 -15.95 -16.44
C VAL A 266 -13.13 -14.78 -16.73
N GLU A 267 -13.94 -14.36 -15.75
CA GLU A 267 -14.89 -13.25 -15.87
C GLU A 267 -14.19 -11.92 -16.19
N MET A 268 -13.09 -11.61 -15.45
CA MET A 268 -12.28 -10.44 -15.75
C MET A 268 -11.72 -10.49 -17.17
N ALA A 269 -11.19 -11.62 -17.58
CA ALA A 269 -10.59 -11.79 -18.90
C ALA A 269 -11.64 -11.68 -20.02
N GLU A 270 -12.86 -12.19 -19.83
CA GLU A 270 -13.96 -12.03 -20.76
C GLU A 270 -14.38 -10.57 -20.89
N THR A 271 -14.50 -9.86 -19.77
CA THR A 271 -14.88 -8.45 -19.74
C THR A 271 -13.83 -7.57 -20.42
N VAL A 272 -12.56 -7.75 -20.05
CA VAL A 272 -11.47 -6.92 -20.56
C VAL A 272 -11.18 -7.21 -22.04
N THR A 273 -11.09 -8.48 -22.43
CA THR A 273 -10.80 -8.83 -23.84
C THR A 273 -12.00 -8.75 -24.74
N GLY A 274 -13.22 -8.87 -24.20
CA GLY A 274 -14.46 -8.98 -24.95
C GLY A 274 -14.65 -10.34 -25.61
N SER A 275 -13.88 -11.36 -25.23
CA SER A 275 -13.90 -12.70 -25.82
C SER A 275 -14.68 -13.68 -24.94
N LYS A 276 -15.68 -14.33 -25.51
CA LYS A 276 -16.47 -15.39 -24.80
C LYS A 276 -15.75 -16.75 -24.76
N ASN A 277 -14.59 -16.89 -25.39
CA ASN A 277 -13.86 -18.17 -25.49
C ASN A 277 -12.66 -18.23 -24.52
N THR A 278 -12.66 -17.42 -23.50
CA THR A 278 -11.55 -17.19 -22.57
C THR A 278 -11.23 -18.43 -21.75
N ALA A 279 -12.25 -19.13 -21.25
CA ALA A 279 -12.08 -20.35 -20.46
C ALA A 279 -11.31 -21.43 -21.25
N ALA A 280 -11.65 -21.64 -22.53
CA ALA A 280 -10.95 -22.63 -23.38
C ALA A 280 -9.51 -22.20 -23.71
N ILE A 281 -9.27 -20.89 -23.90
CA ILE A 281 -7.92 -20.35 -24.10
C ILE A 281 -7.07 -20.61 -22.86
N LEU A 282 -7.57 -20.29 -21.67
CA LEU A 282 -6.87 -20.46 -20.40
C LEU A 282 -6.61 -21.93 -20.08
N GLN A 283 -7.57 -22.81 -20.32
CA GLN A 283 -7.39 -24.25 -20.17
C GLN A 283 -6.23 -24.74 -21.05
N THR A 284 -6.25 -24.38 -22.34
CA THR A 284 -5.17 -24.77 -23.27
C THR A 284 -3.81 -24.21 -22.83
N LEU A 285 -3.74 -22.95 -22.40
CA LEU A 285 -2.50 -22.33 -21.96
C LEU A 285 -1.98 -22.97 -20.65
N THR A 286 -2.86 -23.33 -19.74
CA THR A 286 -2.49 -23.99 -18.48
C THR A 286 -1.97 -25.42 -18.72
N GLU A 287 -2.60 -26.17 -19.63
CA GLU A 287 -2.20 -27.53 -19.98
C GLU A 287 -0.90 -27.59 -20.78
N GLN A 288 -0.68 -26.62 -21.66
CA GLN A 288 0.47 -26.59 -22.58
C GLN A 288 1.64 -25.75 -22.08
N ASN A 289 1.48 -24.97 -21.03
CA ASN A 289 2.40 -23.90 -20.70
C ASN A 289 2.60 -23.72 -19.19
N ALA A 290 3.79 -24.10 -18.69
CA ALA A 290 4.19 -23.92 -17.30
C ALA A 290 4.23 -22.44 -16.82
N PHE A 291 4.11 -21.47 -17.72
CA PHE A 291 4.16 -20.03 -17.42
C PHE A 291 2.79 -19.40 -17.15
N VAL A 292 1.70 -20.16 -17.26
CA VAL A 292 0.34 -19.76 -16.83
C VAL A 292 -0.09 -20.72 -15.76
N LYS A 293 -0.35 -20.21 -14.56
CA LYS A 293 -0.73 -21.03 -13.40
C LYS A 293 -2.16 -20.71 -12.97
N ARG A 294 -2.91 -21.74 -12.62
CA ARG A 294 -4.16 -21.62 -11.87
C ARG A 294 -3.84 -21.66 -10.39
N LEU A 295 -4.34 -20.71 -9.63
CA LEU A 295 -4.08 -20.61 -8.19
C LEU A 295 -4.88 -21.65 -7.39
N PRO A 296 -4.55 -21.88 -6.10
CA PRO A 296 -5.21 -22.88 -5.26
C PRO A 296 -6.72 -22.67 -5.06
N ASP A 297 -7.22 -21.45 -5.22
CA ASP A 297 -8.65 -21.13 -5.18
C ASP A 297 -9.45 -21.75 -6.35
N GLY A 298 -8.75 -22.23 -7.37
CA GLY A 298 -9.33 -22.90 -8.52
C GLY A 298 -10.03 -21.97 -9.53
N VAL A 299 -10.05 -20.66 -9.33
CA VAL A 299 -10.73 -19.68 -10.20
C VAL A 299 -9.81 -18.59 -10.72
N THR A 300 -8.72 -18.31 -10.03
CA THR A 300 -7.77 -17.24 -10.36
C THR A 300 -6.58 -17.78 -11.15
N PHE A 301 -6.13 -17.02 -12.11
CA PHE A 301 -4.96 -17.30 -12.95
C PHE A 301 -3.90 -16.24 -12.72
N ARG A 302 -2.64 -16.65 -12.83
CA ARG A 302 -1.46 -15.78 -12.76
C ARG A 302 -0.47 -16.17 -13.84
N PHE A 303 0.11 -15.17 -14.51
CA PHE A 303 1.24 -15.40 -15.39
C PHE A 303 2.54 -15.46 -14.57
N HIS A 304 3.44 -16.35 -14.99
CA HIS A 304 4.82 -16.26 -14.55
C HIS A 304 5.42 -14.92 -15.01
N HIS A 305 6.28 -14.29 -14.20
CA HIS A 305 6.79 -12.96 -14.50
C HIS A 305 7.42 -12.82 -15.90
N MET A 306 8.14 -13.84 -16.42
CA MET A 306 8.65 -13.82 -17.80
C MET A 306 7.54 -13.73 -18.85
N MET A 307 6.45 -14.49 -18.66
CA MET A 307 5.30 -14.41 -19.55
C MET A 307 4.65 -13.04 -19.46
N LYS A 308 4.51 -12.52 -18.25
CA LYS A 308 3.94 -11.19 -17.99
C LYS A 308 4.76 -10.11 -18.68
N ASP A 309 6.08 -10.05 -18.43
CA ASP A 309 6.99 -9.06 -19.03
C ASP A 309 6.96 -9.11 -20.58
N CYS A 310 6.96 -10.31 -21.18
CA CYS A 310 6.85 -10.46 -22.62
C CYS A 310 5.47 -10.08 -23.17
N ALA A 311 4.41 -10.40 -22.43
CA ALA A 311 3.05 -10.02 -22.76
C ALA A 311 2.87 -8.50 -22.71
N GLU A 312 3.36 -7.83 -21.68
CA GLU A 312 3.37 -6.37 -21.56
C GLU A 312 4.14 -5.69 -22.69
N ARG A 313 5.33 -6.20 -23.03
CA ARG A 313 6.08 -5.72 -24.21
C ARG A 313 5.28 -5.87 -25.51
N THR A 314 4.62 -7.02 -25.68
CA THR A 314 3.75 -7.25 -26.84
C THR A 314 2.57 -6.28 -26.84
N PHE A 315 1.98 -5.99 -25.67
CA PHE A 315 0.92 -5.00 -25.56
C PHE A 315 1.39 -3.60 -25.98
N HIS A 316 2.58 -3.19 -25.57
CA HIS A 316 3.15 -1.89 -25.95
C HIS A 316 3.47 -1.75 -27.45
N THR A 317 3.56 -2.85 -28.20
CA THR A 317 3.66 -2.80 -29.67
C THR A 317 2.32 -2.59 -30.37
N MET A 318 1.21 -2.69 -29.66
CA MET A 318 -0.11 -2.48 -30.24
C MET A 318 -0.36 -0.99 -30.54
N GLU A 319 -1.29 -0.72 -31.45
CA GLU A 319 -1.69 0.65 -31.76
C GLU A 319 -2.19 1.38 -30.48
N PRO A 320 -1.75 2.64 -30.23
CA PRO A 320 -2.12 3.39 -29.02
C PRO A 320 -3.64 3.49 -28.76
N ARG A 321 -4.42 3.60 -29.82
CA ARG A 321 -5.90 3.60 -29.71
C ARG A 321 -6.44 2.29 -29.16
N ARG A 322 -5.87 1.15 -29.56
CA ARG A 322 -6.25 -0.16 -29.04
C ARG A 322 -5.82 -0.33 -27.58
N GLN A 323 -4.60 0.12 -27.24
CA GLN A 323 -4.14 0.12 -25.85
C GLN A 323 -5.10 0.89 -24.95
N ALA A 324 -5.53 2.09 -25.36
CA ALA A 324 -6.47 2.91 -24.62
C ALA A 324 -7.83 2.21 -24.41
N VAL A 325 -8.33 1.46 -25.40
CA VAL A 325 -9.57 0.68 -25.24
C VAL A 325 -9.43 -0.36 -24.13
N TYR A 326 -8.32 -1.11 -24.11
CA TYR A 326 -8.09 -2.13 -23.07
C TYR A 326 -7.87 -1.49 -21.70
N HIS A 327 -7.08 -0.43 -21.60
CA HIS A 327 -6.92 0.31 -20.35
C HIS A 327 -8.26 0.80 -19.81
N ASN A 328 -9.17 1.34 -20.65
CA ASN A 328 -10.51 1.74 -20.22
C ASN A 328 -11.35 0.55 -19.70
N ARG A 329 -11.26 -0.62 -20.36
CA ARG A 329 -11.98 -1.82 -19.89
C ARG A 329 -11.45 -2.33 -18.56
N TYR A 330 -10.13 -2.28 -18.33
CA TYR A 330 -9.52 -2.54 -17.03
C TYR A 330 -10.00 -1.54 -15.97
N GLY A 331 -9.99 -0.26 -16.30
CA GLY A 331 -10.51 0.79 -15.42
C GLY A 331 -11.94 0.54 -15.00
N GLU A 332 -12.81 0.20 -15.95
CA GLU A 332 -14.22 -0.11 -15.68
C GLU A 332 -14.37 -1.39 -14.83
N TRP A 333 -13.62 -2.45 -15.13
CA TRP A 333 -13.61 -3.68 -14.33
C TRP A 333 -13.25 -3.39 -12.88
N TYR A 334 -12.12 -2.74 -12.64
CA TYR A 334 -11.68 -2.43 -11.29
C TYR A 334 -12.62 -1.49 -10.55
N LYS A 335 -13.20 -0.51 -11.25
CA LYS A 335 -14.21 0.40 -10.68
C LYS A 335 -15.46 -0.35 -10.19
N THR A 336 -15.98 -1.26 -11.00
CA THR A 336 -17.18 -2.05 -10.66
C THR A 336 -16.94 -3.02 -9.52
N HIS A 337 -15.67 -3.46 -9.30
CA HIS A 337 -15.26 -4.32 -8.19
C HIS A 337 -14.72 -3.55 -6.98
N GLY A 338 -14.90 -2.21 -6.92
CA GLY A 338 -14.49 -1.40 -5.78
C GLY A 338 -12.98 -1.20 -5.63
N GLN A 339 -12.19 -1.59 -6.63
CA GLN A 339 -10.73 -1.45 -6.62
C GLN A 339 -10.33 -0.12 -7.27
N TYR A 340 -10.71 0.97 -6.63
CA TYR A 340 -10.63 2.32 -7.20
C TYR A 340 -9.21 2.78 -7.52
N LEU A 341 -8.20 2.34 -6.76
CA LEU A 341 -6.80 2.68 -7.02
C LEU A 341 -6.32 2.11 -8.36
N HIS A 342 -6.64 0.85 -8.64
CA HIS A 342 -6.33 0.21 -9.91
C HIS A 342 -7.14 0.85 -11.05
N ALA A 343 -8.43 1.15 -10.82
CA ALA A 343 -9.25 1.83 -11.79
C ALA A 343 -8.66 3.17 -12.22
N LEU A 344 -8.22 3.98 -11.24
CA LEU A 344 -7.60 5.27 -11.49
C LEU A 344 -6.31 5.13 -12.31
N LYS A 345 -5.41 4.19 -11.93
CA LYS A 345 -4.18 3.89 -12.68
C LYS A 345 -4.48 3.60 -14.16
N PHE A 346 -5.43 2.72 -14.44
CA PHE A 346 -5.75 2.33 -15.80
C PHE A 346 -6.45 3.45 -16.59
N TYR A 347 -7.31 4.25 -15.98
CA TYR A 347 -7.89 5.41 -16.63
C TYR A 347 -6.85 6.48 -16.96
N CYS A 348 -5.84 6.69 -16.10
CA CYS A 348 -4.71 7.57 -16.40
C CYS A 348 -3.89 7.06 -17.60
N LEU A 349 -3.61 5.76 -17.68
CA LEU A 349 -2.92 5.13 -18.82
C LEU A 349 -3.74 5.27 -20.11
N ALA A 350 -5.06 5.21 -20.02
CA ALA A 350 -5.97 5.46 -21.14
C ALA A 350 -6.09 6.94 -21.52
N LYS A 351 -5.56 7.87 -20.71
CA LYS A 351 -5.81 9.32 -20.76
C LYS A 351 -7.30 9.66 -20.69
N ASN A 352 -8.08 8.82 -20.00
CA ASN A 352 -9.50 9.03 -19.75
C ASN A 352 -9.68 9.76 -18.42
N TYR A 353 -9.38 11.07 -18.45
CA TYR A 353 -9.40 11.92 -17.26
C TYR A 353 -10.82 12.09 -16.71
N ASP A 354 -11.85 12.08 -17.57
CA ASP A 354 -13.25 12.11 -17.17
C ASP A 354 -13.59 10.94 -16.22
N ALA A 355 -13.28 9.71 -16.63
CA ALA A 355 -13.53 8.53 -15.80
C ALA A 355 -12.67 8.53 -14.53
N ALA A 356 -11.43 9.01 -14.62
CA ALA A 356 -10.53 9.14 -13.46
C ALA A 356 -11.07 10.13 -12.42
N LEU A 357 -11.54 11.29 -12.84
CA LEU A 357 -12.15 12.31 -11.96
C LEU A 357 -13.43 11.80 -11.31
N ARG A 358 -14.27 11.04 -12.03
CA ARG A 358 -15.46 10.39 -11.44
C ARG A 358 -15.11 9.36 -10.35
N VAL A 359 -13.96 8.71 -10.44
CA VAL A 359 -13.47 7.84 -9.38
C VAL A 359 -13.00 8.66 -8.19
N ILE A 360 -12.26 9.75 -8.42
CA ILE A 360 -11.73 10.64 -7.36
C ILE A 360 -12.87 11.21 -6.51
N GLN A 361 -13.96 11.69 -7.13
CA GLN A 361 -15.07 12.30 -6.38
C GLN A 361 -15.80 11.35 -5.42
N ARG A 362 -15.73 10.01 -5.66
CA ARG A 362 -16.44 9.02 -4.85
C ARG A 362 -15.81 8.77 -3.49
N ASP A 363 -14.54 9.06 -3.34
CA ASP A 363 -13.73 8.56 -2.24
C ASP A 363 -13.31 9.65 -1.24
N ALA A 364 -13.81 10.87 -1.39
CA ALA A 364 -13.49 12.00 -0.51
C ALA A 364 -11.98 12.18 -0.21
N GLY A 365 -11.11 11.69 -1.09
CA GLY A 365 -9.65 11.85 -1.00
C GLY A 365 -8.87 10.74 -0.28
N ILE A 366 -9.49 9.67 0.23
CA ILE A 366 -8.77 8.50 0.78
C ILE A 366 -7.84 7.90 -0.27
N LEU A 367 -8.37 7.69 -1.46
CA LEU A 367 -7.65 7.16 -2.61
C LEU A 367 -6.43 8.01 -2.96
N LEU A 368 -6.59 9.33 -2.93
CA LEU A 368 -5.51 10.27 -3.22
C LEU A 368 -4.38 10.19 -2.19
N THR A 369 -4.69 9.94 -0.93
CA THR A 369 -3.70 9.72 0.13
C THR A 369 -2.82 8.50 -0.19
N SER A 370 -3.43 7.42 -0.71
CA SER A 370 -2.70 6.21 -1.12
C SER A 370 -1.79 6.41 -2.33
N LEU A 371 -2.12 7.34 -3.23
CA LEU A 371 -1.27 7.71 -4.37
C LEU A 371 -0.09 8.58 -3.97
N GLY A 372 -0.28 9.46 -3.00
CA GLY A 372 0.69 10.46 -2.57
C GLY A 372 0.67 11.75 -3.42
N ALA A 373 1.23 12.81 -2.83
CA ALA A 373 1.13 14.17 -3.36
C ALA A 373 1.69 14.30 -4.79
N GLN A 374 2.85 13.71 -5.07
CA GLN A 374 3.52 13.88 -6.36
C GLN A 374 2.72 13.30 -7.51
N GLN A 375 2.20 12.08 -7.36
CA GLN A 375 1.42 11.44 -8.42
C GLN A 375 0.12 12.20 -8.72
N VAL A 376 -0.50 12.78 -7.68
CA VAL A 376 -1.71 13.60 -7.86
C VAL A 376 -1.40 14.95 -8.51
N LEU A 377 -0.26 15.58 -8.17
CA LEU A 377 0.20 16.79 -8.85
C LEU A 377 0.47 16.52 -10.34
N ASP A 378 1.14 15.42 -10.65
CA ASP A 378 1.41 15.01 -12.03
C ASP A 378 0.10 14.72 -12.78
N PHE A 379 -0.88 14.07 -12.13
CA PHE A 379 -2.21 13.86 -12.69
C PHE A 379 -2.89 15.19 -13.03
N ILE A 380 -2.93 16.14 -12.11
CA ILE A 380 -3.52 17.47 -12.33
C ILE A 380 -2.82 18.21 -13.47
N ALA A 381 -1.49 18.13 -13.54
CA ALA A 381 -0.69 18.79 -14.58
C ALA A 381 -0.98 18.24 -15.99
N HIS A 382 -1.32 16.97 -16.12
CA HIS A 382 -1.62 16.34 -17.40
C HIS A 382 -3.10 16.36 -17.77
N CYS A 383 -3.98 16.59 -16.79
CA CYS A 383 -5.42 16.66 -17.03
C CYS A 383 -5.79 17.97 -17.77
N PRO A 384 -6.55 17.92 -18.86
CA PRO A 384 -7.01 19.13 -19.53
C PRO A 384 -7.85 20.00 -18.59
N VAL A 385 -7.63 21.31 -18.64
CA VAL A 385 -8.32 22.28 -17.77
C VAL A 385 -9.83 22.22 -17.95
N GLU A 386 -10.31 22.08 -19.18
CA GLU A 386 -11.74 21.98 -19.46
C GLU A 386 -12.36 20.73 -18.82
N THR A 387 -11.65 19.59 -18.87
CA THR A 387 -12.11 18.37 -18.19
C THR A 387 -12.16 18.55 -16.67
N LEU A 388 -11.20 19.28 -16.07
CA LEU A 388 -11.26 19.61 -14.64
C LEU A 388 -12.48 20.46 -14.30
N LYS A 389 -12.83 21.46 -15.12
CA LYS A 389 -14.01 22.32 -14.93
C LYS A 389 -15.33 21.54 -15.04
N GLU A 390 -15.39 20.51 -15.90
CA GLU A 390 -16.56 19.63 -16.02
C GLU A 390 -16.80 18.76 -14.77
N HIS A 391 -15.82 18.71 -13.85
CA HIS A 391 -15.87 17.89 -12.63
C HIS A 391 -15.69 18.71 -11.34
N PRO A 392 -16.60 19.65 -11.03
CA PRO A 392 -16.45 20.57 -9.89
C PRO A 392 -16.36 19.83 -8.54
N LEU A 393 -17.05 18.71 -8.37
CA LEU A 393 -16.96 17.90 -7.17
C LEU A 393 -15.56 17.28 -7.00
N SER A 394 -14.91 16.87 -8.08
CA SER A 394 -13.53 16.38 -8.04
C SER A 394 -12.55 17.49 -7.70
N LEU A 395 -12.79 18.73 -8.18
CA LEU A 395 -11.98 19.89 -7.80
C LEU A 395 -12.01 20.13 -6.29
N LEU A 396 -13.18 20.02 -5.63
CA LEU A 396 -13.28 20.15 -4.18
C LEU A 396 -12.45 19.08 -3.45
N VAL A 397 -12.50 17.82 -3.89
CA VAL A 397 -11.72 16.73 -3.31
C VAL A 397 -10.22 16.97 -3.51
N LEU A 398 -9.82 17.41 -4.69
CA LEU A 398 -8.42 17.75 -5.00
C LEU A 398 -7.94 18.95 -4.16
N MET A 399 -8.75 20.02 -4.02
CA MET A 399 -8.44 21.17 -3.18
C MET A 399 -8.18 20.74 -1.72
N ARG A 400 -9.07 19.90 -1.17
CA ARG A 400 -8.92 19.38 0.19
C ARG A 400 -7.63 18.56 0.36
N SER A 401 -7.28 17.74 -0.64
CA SER A 401 -6.04 16.95 -0.64
C SER A 401 -4.81 17.86 -0.73
N MET A 402 -4.83 18.90 -1.57
CA MET A 402 -3.75 19.90 -1.67
C MET A 402 -3.54 20.63 -0.33
N PHE A 403 -4.60 20.97 0.39
CA PHE A 403 -4.49 21.50 1.75
C PHE A 403 -3.76 20.52 2.68
N THR A 404 -4.17 19.25 2.69
CA THR A 404 -3.56 18.21 3.54
C THR A 404 -2.06 18.05 3.28
N TRP A 405 -1.63 18.17 2.03
CA TRP A 405 -0.22 18.09 1.63
C TRP A 405 0.51 19.44 1.64
N ARG A 406 -0.09 20.50 2.21
CA ARG A 406 0.47 21.86 2.29
C ARG A 406 0.81 22.46 0.93
N GLN A 407 0.14 22.02 -0.14
CA GLN A 407 0.26 22.53 -1.50
C GLN A 407 -0.70 23.73 -1.72
N ILE A 408 -0.60 24.74 -0.88
CA ILE A 408 -1.54 25.88 -0.85
C ILE A 408 -1.62 26.61 -2.19
N PRO A 409 -0.51 26.91 -2.91
CA PRO A 409 -0.61 27.55 -4.22
C PRO A 409 -1.47 26.75 -5.20
N LYS A 410 -1.29 25.42 -5.25
CA LYS A 410 -2.08 24.54 -6.14
C LYS A 410 -3.54 24.46 -5.71
N MET A 411 -3.81 24.47 -4.40
CA MET A 411 -5.19 24.54 -3.88
C MET A 411 -5.89 25.80 -4.36
N LEU A 412 -5.22 26.97 -4.35
CA LEU A 412 -5.77 28.24 -4.81
C LEU A 412 -6.00 28.25 -6.33
N GLU A 413 -5.09 27.68 -7.14
CA GLU A 413 -5.30 27.49 -8.57
C GLU A 413 -6.58 26.67 -8.84
N LEU A 414 -6.77 25.54 -8.14
CA LEU A 414 -7.95 24.69 -8.27
C LEU A 414 -9.23 25.43 -7.84
N LYS A 415 -9.15 26.28 -6.82
CA LYS A 415 -10.26 27.16 -6.41
C LYS A 415 -10.66 28.09 -7.55
N GLU A 416 -9.70 28.76 -8.19
CA GLU A 416 -10.01 29.66 -9.32
C GLU A 416 -10.66 28.90 -10.49
N LEU A 417 -10.22 27.65 -10.75
CA LEU A 417 -10.87 26.78 -11.75
C LEU A 417 -12.31 26.44 -11.36
N LEU A 418 -12.57 26.16 -10.09
CA LEU A 418 -13.93 25.89 -9.58
C LEU A 418 -14.83 27.11 -9.75
N LEU A 419 -14.35 28.30 -9.38
CA LEU A 419 -15.11 29.54 -9.51
C LEU A 419 -15.39 29.87 -10.99
N ALA A 420 -14.42 29.65 -11.88
CA ALA A 420 -14.59 29.79 -13.32
C ALA A 420 -15.66 28.83 -13.84
N ALA A 421 -15.60 27.55 -13.46
CA ALA A 421 -16.61 26.55 -13.85
C ALA A 421 -18.03 26.96 -13.43
N ILE A 422 -18.20 27.43 -12.19
CA ILE A 422 -19.51 27.91 -11.69
C ILE A 422 -20.00 29.13 -12.50
N THR A 423 -19.08 30.00 -12.89
CA THR A 423 -19.43 31.20 -13.67
C THR A 423 -19.78 30.87 -15.13
N GLU A 424 -19.10 29.91 -15.74
CA GLU A 424 -19.33 29.43 -17.11
C GLU A 424 -20.61 28.62 -17.24
N HIS A 425 -21.15 28.09 -16.14
CA HIS A 425 -22.38 27.29 -16.08
C HIS A 425 -23.49 27.94 -15.25
N PRO A 426 -24.05 29.09 -15.70
CA PRO A 426 -25.15 29.75 -15.00
C PRO A 426 -26.46 28.94 -15.03
N ASP A 427 -26.53 27.93 -15.88
CA ASP A 427 -27.63 26.97 -16.04
C ASP A 427 -27.69 25.91 -14.94
N TRP A 428 -26.62 25.74 -14.17
CA TRP A 428 -26.68 24.82 -13.03
C TRP A 428 -27.70 25.30 -11.99
N PRO A 429 -28.41 24.36 -11.34
CA PRO A 429 -29.36 24.70 -10.29
C PRO A 429 -28.72 25.60 -9.21
N GLU A 430 -29.47 26.56 -8.67
CA GLU A 430 -29.01 27.47 -7.65
C GLU A 430 -28.51 26.70 -6.39
N SER A 431 -29.20 25.62 -6.04
CA SER A 431 -28.77 24.72 -4.94
C SER A 431 -27.43 24.05 -5.22
N GLU A 432 -27.17 23.62 -6.45
CA GLU A 432 -25.89 22.98 -6.79
C GLU A 432 -24.74 23.99 -6.77
N ARG A 433 -24.97 25.19 -7.33
CA ARG A 433 -23.98 26.27 -7.26
C ARG A 433 -23.70 26.71 -5.81
N GLY A 434 -24.77 26.79 -4.99
CA GLY A 434 -24.65 27.05 -3.56
C GLY A 434 -23.86 25.99 -2.81
N ASP A 435 -24.11 24.71 -3.12
CA ASP A 435 -23.35 23.59 -2.54
C ASP A 435 -21.87 23.66 -2.89
N LEU A 436 -21.51 23.97 -4.14
CA LEU A 436 -20.12 24.09 -4.57
C LEU A 436 -19.42 25.28 -3.94
N LEU A 437 -20.06 26.45 -3.90
CA LEU A 437 -19.50 27.66 -3.27
C LEU A 437 -19.36 27.48 -1.75
N GLY A 438 -20.36 26.91 -1.11
CA GLY A 438 -20.34 26.67 0.33
C GLY A 438 -19.27 25.65 0.71
N GLU A 439 -19.10 24.57 -0.05
CA GLU A 439 -18.06 23.60 0.22
C GLU A 439 -16.65 24.17 -0.09
N CYS A 440 -16.52 25.09 -1.05
CA CYS A 440 -15.33 25.87 -1.28
C CYS A 440 -14.99 26.74 -0.05
N ASP A 441 -15.95 27.49 0.48
CA ASP A 441 -15.79 28.30 1.70
C ASP A 441 -15.36 27.42 2.88
N LEU A 442 -15.96 26.25 3.03
CA LEU A 442 -15.60 25.27 4.05
C LEU A 442 -14.15 24.83 3.94
N ILE A 443 -13.66 24.49 2.73
CA ILE A 443 -12.25 24.12 2.51
C ILE A 443 -11.32 25.31 2.79
N MET A 444 -11.71 26.51 2.37
CA MET A 444 -10.95 27.73 2.63
C MET A 444 -10.88 28.09 4.11
N SER A 445 -11.88 27.70 4.91
CA SER A 445 -11.87 27.90 6.35
C SER A 445 -10.69 27.21 7.05
N PHE A 446 -10.16 26.13 6.49
CA PHE A 446 -9.00 25.42 7.04
C PHE A 446 -7.71 26.24 7.00
N LEU A 447 -7.61 27.23 6.13
CA LEU A 447 -6.50 28.20 6.15
C LEU A 447 -6.58 29.15 7.33
N MET A 448 -7.77 29.30 7.92
CA MET A 448 -8.06 30.16 9.07
C MET A 448 -8.04 29.40 10.39
N TYR A 449 -7.43 28.18 10.43
CA TYR A 449 -7.44 27.29 11.60
C TYR A 449 -6.95 27.97 12.89
N ASN A 450 -6.29 29.08 12.74
CA ASN A 450 -5.73 29.89 13.79
C ASN A 450 -6.58 31.11 14.18
N ASP A 451 -7.68 31.36 13.52
CA ASP A 451 -8.56 32.50 13.72
C ASP A 451 -10.01 32.02 13.69
N ILE A 452 -10.54 31.75 14.92
CA ILE A 452 -11.88 31.19 15.04
C ILE A 452 -12.94 32.14 14.47
N SER A 453 -12.75 33.46 14.56
CA SER A 453 -13.70 34.44 14.03
C SER A 453 -13.71 34.46 12.51
N ALA A 454 -12.53 34.34 11.85
CA ALA A 454 -12.43 34.22 10.39
C ALA A 454 -13.02 32.89 9.93
N MET A 455 -12.71 31.79 10.62
CA MET A 455 -13.27 30.47 10.35
C MET A 455 -14.80 30.46 10.49
N SER A 456 -15.33 31.07 11.56
CA SER A 456 -16.77 31.15 11.81
C SER A 456 -17.52 31.85 10.67
N ARG A 457 -16.99 32.96 10.16
CA ARG A 457 -17.60 33.64 9.02
C ARG A 457 -17.75 32.71 7.81
N LEU A 458 -16.74 31.92 7.50
CA LEU A 458 -16.75 30.97 6.38
C LEU A 458 -17.70 29.78 6.67
N HIS A 459 -17.74 29.26 7.89
CA HIS A 459 -18.69 28.19 8.27
C HIS A 459 -20.15 28.65 8.20
N ARG A 460 -20.45 29.89 8.62
CA ARG A 460 -21.79 30.47 8.50
C ARG A 460 -22.18 30.68 7.04
N SER A 461 -21.25 31.22 6.21
CA SER A 461 -21.42 31.35 4.76
C SER A 461 -21.71 30.01 4.11
N ALA A 462 -20.88 29.01 4.37
CA ALA A 462 -21.05 27.65 3.85
C ALA A 462 -22.39 27.03 4.30
N SER A 463 -22.72 27.13 5.60
CA SER A 463 -23.97 26.58 6.14
C SER A 463 -25.25 27.25 5.57
N ALA A 464 -25.16 28.51 5.16
CA ALA A 464 -26.27 29.23 4.53
C ALA A 464 -26.47 28.83 3.05
N GLN A 465 -25.39 28.46 2.36
CA GLN A 465 -25.39 28.12 0.94
C GLN A 465 -25.65 26.64 0.68
N MET A 466 -25.14 25.75 1.55
CA MET A 466 -25.17 24.30 1.31
C MET A 466 -26.50 23.65 1.66
N SER A 467 -27.04 22.88 0.72
CA SER A 467 -28.23 22.05 0.88
C SER A 467 -27.91 20.60 1.26
N ARG A 468 -26.68 20.15 1.04
CA ARG A 468 -26.14 18.80 1.35
C ARG A 468 -24.88 18.89 2.20
N PRO A 469 -24.49 17.80 2.88
CA PRO A 469 -23.17 17.72 3.51
C PRO A 469 -22.03 17.75 2.48
N ALA A 470 -20.86 18.24 2.92
CA ALA A 470 -19.65 18.24 2.11
C ALA A 470 -19.21 16.82 1.71
N ILE A 471 -18.78 16.67 0.47
CA ILE A 471 -18.24 15.39 -0.03
C ILE A 471 -16.74 15.25 0.22
N SER A 472 -16.02 16.35 0.35
CA SER A 472 -14.57 16.38 0.56
C SER A 472 -14.15 16.09 2.00
N ILE A 473 -15.10 15.97 2.94
CA ILE A 473 -14.85 15.73 4.36
C ILE A 473 -15.51 14.43 4.81
N GLN A 474 -14.69 13.55 5.37
CA GLN A 474 -15.19 12.31 5.96
C GLN A 474 -15.50 12.49 7.44
N LYS A 475 -16.64 11.97 7.91
CA LYS A 475 -17.06 12.01 9.30
C LYS A 475 -16.01 11.43 10.26
N SER A 476 -15.29 10.38 9.84
CA SER A 476 -14.23 9.71 10.59
C SER A 476 -12.84 10.34 10.43
N GLY A 477 -12.72 11.40 9.62
CA GLY A 477 -11.45 12.07 9.36
C GLY A 477 -10.88 12.78 10.58
N GLY A 478 -9.56 13.07 10.58
CA GLY A 478 -8.92 13.86 11.63
C GLY A 478 -9.43 15.30 11.64
N TRP A 479 -9.82 15.81 12.82
CA TRP A 479 -10.33 17.18 12.98
C TRP A 479 -9.26 18.16 13.45
N THR A 480 -8.38 17.73 14.36
CA THR A 480 -7.44 18.62 15.07
C THR A 480 -6.10 18.81 14.37
N PHE A 481 -5.93 18.35 13.13
CA PHE A 481 -4.66 18.40 12.39
C PHE A 481 -3.45 17.83 13.15
N GLY A 482 -3.68 16.85 14.03
CA GLY A 482 -2.68 16.24 14.90
C GLY A 482 -2.43 16.98 16.22
N SER A 483 -3.15 18.07 16.52
CA SER A 483 -3.10 18.69 17.84
C SER A 483 -3.83 17.83 18.87
N PRO A 484 -3.27 17.58 20.06
CA PRO A 484 -3.98 16.91 21.15
C PRO A 484 -4.94 17.83 21.90
N SER A 485 -5.02 19.12 21.53
CA SER A 485 -5.78 20.15 22.21
C SER A 485 -6.55 21.02 21.22
N VAL A 486 -7.84 21.16 21.45
CA VAL A 486 -8.71 22.06 20.67
C VAL A 486 -8.40 23.51 21.03
N LEU A 487 -8.24 23.79 22.32
CA LEU A 487 -7.93 25.13 22.83
C LEU A 487 -6.64 25.69 22.23
N MET A 488 -5.57 24.88 22.19
CA MET A 488 -4.29 25.31 21.64
C MET A 488 -4.32 25.55 20.12
N MET A 489 -5.29 25.03 19.42
CA MET A 489 -5.47 25.33 17.99
C MET A 489 -5.97 26.75 17.77
N PHE A 490 -6.80 27.28 18.64
CA PHE A 490 -7.52 28.52 18.40
C PHE A 490 -7.12 29.68 19.31
N TYR A 491 -6.70 29.43 20.56
CA TYR A 491 -6.33 30.48 21.49
C TYR A 491 -5.08 31.25 21.04
N ARG A 492 -5.21 32.57 20.85
CA ARG A 492 -4.20 33.42 20.22
C ARG A 492 -3.65 34.51 21.11
N ALA A 493 -4.53 35.25 21.72
CA ALA A 493 -4.20 36.46 22.41
C ALA A 493 -4.63 36.42 23.86
N SER A 494 -3.78 36.95 24.74
CA SER A 494 -4.12 37.08 26.15
C SER A 494 -5.37 37.96 26.33
N GLY A 495 -6.33 37.48 27.13
CA GLY A 495 -7.59 38.17 27.37
C GLY A 495 -8.74 37.77 26.46
N GLU A 496 -8.49 37.12 25.31
CA GLU A 496 -9.53 36.79 24.32
C GLU A 496 -10.19 35.40 24.55
N LEU A 497 -9.76 34.66 25.56
CA LEU A 497 -10.25 33.29 25.79
C LEU A 497 -11.77 33.18 25.86
N GLN A 498 -12.44 34.14 26.53
CA GLN A 498 -13.89 34.07 26.69
C GLN A 498 -14.63 34.37 25.38
N SER A 499 -14.15 35.32 24.59
CA SER A 499 -14.70 35.62 23.26
C SER A 499 -14.51 34.45 22.28
N GLU A 500 -13.34 33.81 22.30
CA GLU A 500 -13.04 32.64 21.47
C GLU A 500 -13.91 31.42 21.85
N LEU A 501 -14.14 31.17 23.14
CA LEU A 501 -15.05 30.11 23.58
C LEU A 501 -16.49 30.37 23.12
N THR A 502 -16.94 31.62 23.19
CA THR A 502 -18.27 32.00 22.72
C THR A 502 -18.39 31.81 21.20
N GLU A 503 -17.40 32.28 20.46
CA GLU A 503 -17.37 32.13 19.00
C GLU A 503 -17.33 30.64 18.58
N MET A 504 -16.61 29.81 19.33
CA MET A 504 -16.56 28.37 19.09
C MET A 504 -17.94 27.71 19.26
N ASP A 505 -18.66 28.04 20.33
CA ASP A 505 -20.02 27.54 20.56
C ASP A 505 -20.99 27.95 19.44
N GLU A 506 -20.86 29.17 18.93
CA GLU A 506 -21.72 29.69 17.87
C GLU A 506 -21.33 29.15 16.49
N CYS A 507 -20.04 28.88 16.25
CA CYS A 507 -19.50 28.42 14.97
C CYS A 507 -19.79 26.93 14.72
N MET A 508 -19.56 26.08 15.71
CA MET A 508 -19.54 24.62 15.50
C MET A 508 -20.89 24.03 15.05
N PRO A 509 -22.08 24.51 15.48
CA PRO A 509 -23.33 24.01 14.92
C PRO A 509 -23.45 24.18 13.40
N HIS A 510 -22.93 25.28 12.84
CA HIS A 510 -22.88 25.51 11.40
C HIS A 510 -21.97 24.50 10.70
N TYR A 511 -20.79 24.24 11.28
CA TYR A 511 -19.85 23.25 10.78
C TYR A 511 -20.44 21.83 10.82
N TYR A 512 -21.04 21.40 11.92
CA TYR A 512 -21.63 20.06 12.07
C TYR A 512 -22.74 19.80 11.06
N LYS A 513 -23.57 20.80 10.79
CA LYS A 513 -24.64 20.71 9.79
C LYS A 513 -24.10 20.32 8.42
N ILE A 514 -23.02 20.96 7.97
CA ILE A 514 -22.46 20.79 6.62
C ILE A 514 -21.41 19.67 6.50
N THR A 515 -20.97 19.09 7.62
CA THR A 515 -19.95 18.02 7.63
C THR A 515 -20.45 16.70 8.19
N ASN A 516 -21.78 16.56 8.31
CA ASN A 516 -22.39 15.34 8.83
C ASN A 516 -21.93 14.98 10.26
N GLY A 517 -21.68 16.03 11.09
CA GLY A 517 -21.27 15.90 12.48
C GLY A 517 -19.76 15.63 12.68
N HIS A 518 -18.91 15.83 11.66
CA HIS A 518 -17.46 15.73 11.81
C HIS A 518 -16.96 16.69 12.90
N GLY A 519 -16.13 16.19 13.83
CA GLY A 519 -15.58 16.98 14.94
C GLY A 519 -16.57 17.35 16.04
N GLN A 520 -17.76 16.74 16.08
CA GLN A 520 -18.79 17.04 17.11
C GLN A 520 -18.23 16.83 18.53
N GLY A 521 -18.46 17.82 19.38
CA GLY A 521 -17.95 17.90 20.75
C GLY A 521 -16.73 18.80 20.91
N ALA A 522 -16.20 19.38 19.83
CA ALA A 522 -15.01 20.23 19.88
C ALA A 522 -15.18 21.44 20.79
N GLU A 523 -16.34 22.11 20.76
CA GLU A 523 -16.68 23.25 21.64
C GLU A 523 -16.71 22.86 23.12
N THR A 524 -17.22 21.67 23.40
CA THR A 524 -17.30 21.13 24.76
C THR A 524 -15.91 20.78 25.30
N ILE A 525 -15.06 20.19 24.45
CA ILE A 525 -13.66 19.88 24.79
C ILE A 525 -12.89 21.16 25.02
N MET A 526 -13.03 22.18 24.16
CA MET A 526 -12.34 23.46 24.33
C MET A 526 -12.70 24.15 25.65
N ARG A 527 -13.97 24.06 26.08
CA ARG A 527 -14.40 24.56 27.41
C ARG A 527 -13.76 23.76 28.54
N ALA A 528 -13.76 22.45 28.47
CA ALA A 528 -13.11 21.59 29.46
C ALA A 528 -11.61 21.91 29.60
N GLU A 529 -10.93 22.14 28.48
CA GLU A 529 -9.53 22.56 28.49
C GLU A 529 -9.31 23.94 29.08
N ALA A 530 -10.21 24.90 28.81
CA ALA A 530 -10.17 26.24 29.39
C ALA A 530 -10.36 26.21 30.91
N ASP A 531 -11.30 25.40 31.41
CA ASP A 531 -11.53 25.22 32.86
C ASP A 531 -10.33 24.52 33.51
N PHE A 532 -9.73 23.52 32.83
CA PHE A 532 -8.47 22.92 33.28
C PHE A 532 -7.34 23.96 33.42
N MET A 533 -7.17 24.83 32.44
CA MET A 533 -6.13 25.88 32.44
C MET A 533 -6.36 26.94 33.52
N ARG A 534 -7.61 27.13 33.95
CA ARG A 534 -8.01 28.01 35.07
C ARG A 534 -7.92 27.32 36.43
N ALA A 535 -7.48 26.06 36.49
CA ALA A 535 -7.48 25.20 37.67
C ALA A 535 -8.88 24.88 38.24
N CYS A 536 -9.95 25.09 37.48
CA CYS A 536 -11.32 24.68 37.80
C CYS A 536 -11.53 23.21 37.48
N PHE A 537 -10.79 22.30 38.14
CA PHE A 537 -10.70 20.89 37.77
C PHE A 537 -12.04 20.14 37.85
N ALA A 538 -12.93 20.51 38.81
CA ALA A 538 -14.25 19.90 38.93
C ALA A 538 -15.14 20.24 37.70
N ASP A 539 -15.13 21.49 37.27
CA ASP A 539 -15.89 21.94 36.11
C ASP A 539 -15.30 21.31 34.82
N ALA A 540 -13.97 21.27 34.71
CA ALA A 540 -13.27 20.59 33.60
C ALA A 540 -13.66 19.10 33.49
N GLN A 541 -13.77 18.39 34.63
CA GLN A 541 -14.20 17.00 34.65
C GLN A 541 -15.65 16.83 34.17
N ILE A 542 -16.57 17.68 34.63
CA ILE A 542 -17.98 17.66 34.23
C ILE A 542 -18.10 17.90 32.70
N MET A 543 -17.39 18.90 32.20
CA MET A 543 -17.40 19.19 30.75
C MET A 543 -16.77 18.08 29.92
N LEU A 544 -15.71 17.44 30.43
CA LEU A 544 -15.07 16.30 29.78
C LEU A 544 -16.02 15.09 29.70
N GLU A 545 -16.77 14.76 30.73
CA GLU A 545 -17.78 13.69 30.72
C GLU A 545 -18.91 13.99 29.73
N ARG A 546 -19.33 15.25 29.60
CA ARG A 546 -20.28 15.66 28.57
C ARG A 546 -19.69 15.47 27.15
N ALA A 547 -18.43 15.82 26.95
CA ALA A 547 -17.76 15.63 25.67
C ALA A 547 -17.70 14.14 25.29
N TYR A 548 -17.34 13.25 26.20
CA TYR A 548 -17.36 11.80 25.96
C TYR A 548 -18.77 11.32 25.57
N ALA A 549 -19.82 11.74 26.29
CA ALA A 549 -21.18 11.34 25.94
C ALA A 549 -21.62 11.80 24.55
N GLN A 550 -21.20 13.00 24.12
CA GLN A 550 -21.46 13.51 22.78
C GLN A 550 -20.70 12.71 21.70
N ILE A 551 -19.44 12.33 21.95
CA ILE A 551 -18.53 11.66 21.03
C ILE A 551 -18.94 10.19 20.83
N ASP A 552 -19.23 9.47 21.91
CA ASP A 552 -19.62 8.05 21.88
C ASP A 552 -20.92 7.84 21.09
N GLY A 553 -21.89 8.73 21.25
CA GLY A 553 -23.15 8.69 20.51
C GLY A 553 -23.00 8.92 19.00
N ASN A 554 -21.89 9.50 18.54
CA ASN A 554 -21.67 9.94 17.16
C ASN A 554 -20.51 9.23 16.44
N GLY A 555 -19.78 8.33 17.09
CA GLY A 555 -18.67 7.59 16.50
C GLY A 555 -17.44 8.44 16.14
N GLN A 556 -17.19 9.55 16.84
CA GLN A 556 -16.10 10.51 16.59
C GLN A 556 -14.80 10.08 17.27
N LYS A 557 -14.19 8.99 16.82
CA LYS A 557 -12.97 8.41 17.44
C LYS A 557 -11.81 9.40 17.59
N ASN A 558 -11.64 10.32 16.62
CA ASN A 558 -10.55 11.30 16.67
C ASN A 558 -10.76 12.36 17.76
N MET A 559 -12.00 12.71 18.07
CA MET A 559 -12.31 13.63 19.17
C MET A 559 -12.13 12.94 20.53
N ALA A 560 -12.37 11.63 20.60
CA ALA A 560 -12.12 10.84 21.81
C ALA A 560 -10.65 10.93 22.26
N LEU A 561 -9.70 10.99 21.32
CA LEU A 561 -8.28 11.13 21.63
C LEU A 561 -7.95 12.47 22.33
N CYS A 562 -8.62 13.56 21.94
CA CYS A 562 -8.47 14.85 22.63
C CYS A 562 -9.03 14.78 24.06
N CYS A 563 -10.18 14.12 24.24
CA CYS A 563 -10.75 13.86 25.56
C CYS A 563 -9.81 13.01 26.42
N ASP A 564 -9.26 11.95 25.85
CA ASP A 564 -8.31 11.05 26.52
C ASP A 564 -7.06 11.80 26.99
N PHE A 565 -6.53 12.68 26.15
CA PHE A 565 -5.39 13.51 26.50
C PHE A 565 -5.71 14.46 27.67
N LEU A 566 -6.87 15.13 27.65
CA LEU A 566 -7.30 16.00 28.72
C LEU A 566 -7.58 15.22 30.02
N ALA A 567 -8.26 14.05 29.92
CA ALA A 567 -8.52 13.18 31.06
C ALA A 567 -7.23 12.76 31.77
N TRP A 568 -6.21 12.42 30.98
CA TRP A 568 -4.92 12.10 31.53
C TRP A 568 -4.26 13.29 32.24
N ARG A 569 -4.28 14.49 31.64
CA ARG A 569 -3.77 15.70 32.29
C ARG A 569 -4.50 16.02 33.62
N LEU A 570 -5.81 15.86 33.63
CA LEU A 570 -6.63 16.01 34.86
C LEU A 570 -6.20 14.99 35.91
N SER A 571 -5.96 13.73 35.54
CA SER A 571 -5.53 12.70 36.48
C SER A 571 -4.17 13.00 37.11
N LEU A 572 -3.26 13.65 36.42
CA LEU A 572 -1.98 14.11 36.96
C LEU A 572 -2.16 15.16 38.07
N CYS A 573 -3.19 16.01 37.97
CA CYS A 573 -3.46 17.09 38.93
C CYS A 573 -4.36 16.66 40.10
N THR A 574 -5.22 15.64 39.90
CA THR A 574 -6.30 15.31 40.83
C THR A 574 -6.24 13.89 41.40
N SER A 575 -5.43 13.00 40.82
CA SER A 575 -5.36 11.57 41.16
C SER A 575 -4.08 11.20 41.88
N PHE A 576 -4.13 10.18 42.76
CA PHE A 576 -2.97 9.57 43.38
C PHE A 576 -2.33 8.45 42.52
N THR A 577 -2.96 8.07 41.36
CA THR A 577 -2.51 6.99 40.45
C THR A 577 -2.39 7.46 38.99
N PRO A 578 -1.64 8.56 38.72
CA PRO A 578 -1.53 9.08 37.35
C PRO A 578 -0.86 8.11 36.39
N ARG A 579 0.03 7.24 36.89
CA ARG A 579 0.73 6.23 36.08
C ARG A 579 -0.22 5.17 35.53
N GLU A 580 -1.15 4.66 36.34
CA GLU A 580 -2.12 3.66 35.92
C GLU A 580 -3.04 4.21 34.83
N SER A 581 -3.51 5.45 34.97
CA SER A 581 -4.31 6.12 33.95
C SER A 581 -3.54 6.28 32.62
N PHE A 582 -2.25 6.62 32.68
CA PHE A 582 -1.40 6.71 31.49
C PHE A 582 -1.25 5.36 30.79
N GLU A 583 -0.93 4.30 31.54
CA GLU A 583 -0.72 2.96 30.97
C GLU A 583 -1.99 2.42 30.32
N GLN A 584 -3.16 2.65 30.90
CA GLN A 584 -4.46 2.28 30.30
C GLN A 584 -4.68 2.99 28.96
N ARG A 585 -4.41 4.30 28.87
CA ARG A 585 -4.54 5.07 27.63
C ARG A 585 -3.53 4.63 26.57
N ARG A 586 -2.29 4.39 27.00
CA ARG A 586 -1.23 3.87 26.13
C ARG A 586 -1.63 2.54 25.52
N GLU A 587 -2.15 1.62 26.32
CA GLU A 587 -2.61 0.31 25.87
C GLU A 587 -3.77 0.42 24.90
N ALA A 588 -4.74 1.29 25.15
CA ALA A 588 -5.85 1.53 24.24
C ALA A 588 -5.39 2.09 22.87
N LEU A 589 -4.40 2.99 22.84
CA LEU A 589 -3.84 3.52 21.61
C LEU A 589 -3.02 2.47 20.85
N LEU A 590 -2.31 1.59 21.56
CA LEU A 590 -1.62 0.45 20.97
C LEU A 590 -2.60 -0.52 20.30
N GLN A 591 -3.70 -0.88 20.98
CA GLN A 591 -4.74 -1.74 20.43
C GLN A 591 -5.43 -1.13 19.20
N GLN A 592 -5.51 0.19 19.14
CA GLN A 592 -6.05 0.93 17.99
C GLN A 592 -5.01 1.14 16.87
N HIS A 593 -3.76 0.74 17.06
CA HIS A 593 -2.63 0.96 16.15
C HIS A 593 -2.44 2.45 15.78
N ASN A 594 -2.77 3.35 16.69
CA ASN A 594 -2.70 4.80 16.47
C ASN A 594 -1.36 5.37 16.92
N VAL A 595 -0.33 5.15 16.10
CA VAL A 595 1.07 5.53 16.38
C VAL A 595 1.23 7.04 16.57
N ALA A 596 0.57 7.85 15.75
CA ALA A 596 0.68 9.30 15.82
C ALA A 596 0.22 9.83 17.19
N TRP A 597 -0.93 9.38 17.66
CA TRP A 597 -1.46 9.75 18.95
C TRP A 597 -0.70 9.13 20.13
N LEU A 598 -0.19 7.93 19.96
CA LEU A 598 0.70 7.31 20.94
C LEU A 598 1.96 8.16 21.16
N ASN A 599 2.59 8.62 20.08
CA ASN A 599 3.76 9.50 20.15
C ASN A 599 3.41 10.88 20.79
N ILE A 600 2.26 11.46 20.45
CA ILE A 600 1.78 12.69 21.06
C ILE A 600 1.59 12.49 22.57
N LEU A 601 0.93 11.43 22.98
CA LEU A 601 0.69 11.10 24.39
C LEU A 601 2.03 10.93 25.13
N GLN A 602 2.95 10.13 24.60
CA GLN A 602 4.25 9.85 25.22
C GLN A 602 5.13 11.10 25.32
N SER A 603 5.19 11.91 24.24
CA SER A 603 5.97 13.15 24.23
C SER A 603 5.40 14.19 25.22
N SER A 604 4.08 14.29 25.28
CA SER A 604 3.41 15.20 26.21
C SER A 604 3.59 14.79 27.67
N CYS A 605 3.61 13.47 27.96
CA CYS A 605 3.97 12.94 29.26
C CYS A 605 5.41 13.28 29.65
N ALA A 606 6.35 13.04 28.74
CA ALA A 606 7.76 13.34 28.98
C ALA A 606 7.96 14.82 29.31
N CYS A 607 7.33 15.73 28.53
CA CYS A 607 7.38 17.16 28.77
C CYS A 607 6.83 17.53 30.15
N LEU A 608 5.67 17.00 30.55
CA LEU A 608 5.06 17.32 31.86
C LEU A 608 5.87 16.78 33.04
N LEU A 609 6.42 15.57 32.90
CA LEU A 609 7.30 14.99 33.93
C LEU A 609 8.63 15.73 34.06
N TYR A 610 9.16 16.25 32.93
CA TYR A 610 10.41 17.01 32.92
C TYR A 610 10.26 18.44 33.46
N THR A 611 9.09 19.05 33.27
CA THR A 611 8.79 20.41 33.74
C THR A 611 8.14 20.49 35.13
N SER A 612 7.71 19.34 35.66
CA SER A 612 7.20 19.28 37.05
C SER A 612 8.36 19.37 38.03
N PRO A 613 8.32 20.28 39.00
CA PRO A 613 9.37 20.35 40.02
C PRO A 613 9.47 19.01 40.77
N SER A 614 10.64 18.40 40.72
CA SER A 614 10.90 17.17 41.47
C SER A 614 10.71 17.41 42.95
N PRO A 615 10.15 16.45 43.71
CA PRO A 615 10.15 16.55 45.19
C PRO A 615 11.54 16.73 45.79
N ARG A 616 12.61 16.46 45.03
CA ARG A 616 14.00 16.73 45.44
C ARG A 616 14.39 18.19 45.32
N ASP A 617 13.78 18.94 44.37
CA ASP A 617 14.08 20.35 44.15
C ASP A 617 13.37 21.26 45.18
N GLN A 618 12.44 20.70 45.96
CA GLN A 618 11.76 21.40 47.07
C GLN A 618 12.52 21.30 48.40
N ARG A 619 13.68 20.68 48.44
CA ARG A 619 14.55 20.53 49.61
C ARG A 619 15.83 21.35 49.48
N GLY A 620 15.74 22.52 48.87
CA GLY A 620 16.83 23.50 48.86
C GLY A 620 16.58 24.61 49.85
#